data_ba4db06e144e6fb6b1bf70636b4eb6d4
#
_entry.id   ba4db06e144e6fb6b1bf70636b4eb6d4
#
_cell.length_a   1.000
_cell.length_b   1.000
_cell.length_c   1.000
_cell.angle_alpha   90.00
_cell.angle_beta   90.00
_cell.angle_gamma   90.00
#
_symmetry.space_group_name_H-M   'P 1'
#
loop_
_entity.id
_entity.type
_entity.pdbx_description
1 polymer ?
#
loop_
_entity_poly.entity_id
_entity_poly.type
_entity_poly.pdbx_seq_one_letter_code
_entity_poly.pdbx_strand_id
1 'polypeptide(L)'
;YSTFQIQRQVEAGAEEYDFLPVYVVNIMNFVMDHDPESTEVKTVYRLLEENTHRLLTDRVTFIFLELPKFQKRLEDLDGDILEGMYFCFKNMAILGERPEVLTHQIFSKIFEVSELYNMDKVTRDKVLHKMTTERDLRNQMAWARKEAIEEGLAEGRAEGRAEGRAEGRAEGRAEGRAEGRVEGRVEGRAETI
;
A
#
# COMPACT_ATOMS: atom_id res chain seq x y z
N TYR A 1 -6.76 2.72 -0.78
CA TYR A 1 -5.88 2.48 0.40
C TYR A 1 -5.81 1.00 0.80
N SER A 2 -6.92 0.22 0.70
CA SER A 2 -6.92 -1.21 1.02
C SER A 2 -5.99 -2.03 0.12
N THR A 3 -6.00 -1.76 -1.17
CA THR A 3 -5.16 -2.43 -2.18
C THR A 3 -3.67 -2.25 -1.92
N PHE A 4 -3.25 -1.10 -1.42
CA PHE A 4 -1.86 -0.83 -1.07
C PHE A 4 -1.36 -1.72 0.07
N GLN A 5 -2.18 -1.98 1.08
CA GLN A 5 -1.82 -2.86 2.19
C GLN A 5 -1.74 -4.33 1.75
N ILE A 6 -2.61 -4.76 0.83
CA ILE A 6 -2.55 -6.10 0.24
C ILE A 6 -1.28 -6.23 -0.61
N GLN A 7 -1.01 -5.27 -1.48
CA GLN A 7 0.16 -5.28 -2.36
C GLN A 7 1.49 -5.34 -1.60
N ARG A 8 1.58 -4.74 -0.41
CA ARG A 8 2.79 -4.78 0.43
C ARG A 8 3.04 -6.14 1.09
N GLN A 9 2.05 -6.97 1.19
CA GLN A 9 2.13 -8.29 1.83
C GLN A 9 2.39 -9.42 0.82
N VAL A 10 2.10 -9.19 -0.46
CA VAL A 10 2.23 -10.20 -1.51
C VAL A 10 3.43 -9.85 -2.38
N GLU A 11 4.40 -10.75 -2.46
CA GLU A 11 5.53 -10.63 -3.39
C GLU A 11 5.08 -10.96 -4.82
N ALA A 12 5.65 -10.24 -5.79
CA ALA A 12 5.35 -10.49 -7.18
C ALA A 12 5.85 -11.89 -7.60
N GLY A 13 4.95 -12.74 -8.05
CA GLY A 13 5.26 -14.12 -8.46
C GLY A 13 5.08 -15.17 -7.36
N ALA A 14 4.53 -14.82 -6.21
CA ALA A 14 4.14 -15.79 -5.19
C ALA A 14 3.09 -16.77 -5.75
N GLU A 15 3.28 -18.06 -5.55
CA GLU A 15 2.33 -19.11 -6.00
C GLU A 15 1.04 -19.07 -5.17
N GLU A 16 1.10 -18.61 -3.91
CA GLU A 16 -0.05 -18.46 -3.02
C GLU A 16 -0.26 -16.98 -2.68
N TYR A 17 -1.47 -16.48 -2.96
CA TYR A 17 -1.90 -15.13 -2.55
C TYR A 17 -2.42 -15.15 -1.12
N ASP A 18 -1.56 -15.55 -0.18
CA ASP A 18 -1.87 -15.55 1.24
C ASP A 18 -1.40 -14.23 1.88
N PHE A 19 -2.34 -13.43 2.38
CA PHE A 19 -2.07 -12.18 3.07
C PHE A 19 -2.86 -12.08 4.37
N LEU A 20 -2.31 -11.37 5.34
CA LEU A 20 -2.96 -11.13 6.62
C LEU A 20 -4.24 -10.29 6.43
N PRO A 21 -5.25 -10.48 7.27
CA PRO A 21 -6.48 -9.70 7.20
C PRO A 21 -6.24 -8.20 7.20
N VAL A 22 -6.91 -7.51 6.27
CA VAL A 22 -6.85 -6.04 6.12
C VAL A 22 -8.19 -5.45 6.55
N TYR A 23 -8.13 -4.59 7.56
CA TYR A 23 -9.28 -3.84 8.05
C TYR A 23 -9.14 -2.38 7.60
N VAL A 24 -10.13 -1.90 6.86
CA VAL A 24 -10.22 -0.49 6.44
C VAL A 24 -11.25 0.19 7.33
N VAL A 25 -10.79 1.02 8.25
CA VAL A 25 -11.65 1.75 9.17
C VAL A 25 -11.82 3.18 8.68
N ASN A 26 -13.07 3.54 8.36
CA ASN A 26 -13.45 4.88 7.91
C ASN A 26 -14.20 5.58 9.05
N ILE A 27 -13.63 6.65 9.61
CA ILE A 27 -14.24 7.48 10.63
C ILE A 27 -14.83 8.70 9.93
N MET A 28 -16.16 8.85 10.01
CA MET A 28 -16.89 9.86 9.26
C MET A 28 -17.62 10.82 10.20
N ASN A 29 -17.58 12.10 9.87
CA ASN A 29 -18.33 13.17 10.54
C ASN A 29 -19.65 13.51 9.82
N PHE A 30 -20.10 12.67 8.92
CA PHE A 30 -21.36 12.76 8.18
C PHE A 30 -22.05 11.38 8.15
N VAL A 31 -23.35 11.39 7.82
CA VAL A 31 -24.16 10.18 7.62
C VAL A 31 -24.15 9.84 6.14
N MET A 32 -24.02 8.54 5.81
CA MET A 32 -24.05 8.07 4.41
C MET A 32 -25.47 8.07 3.86
N ASP A 33 -25.62 8.51 2.61
CA ASP A 33 -26.93 8.70 1.97
C ASP A 33 -27.72 7.40 1.76
N HIS A 34 -27.04 6.25 1.70
CA HIS A 34 -27.70 4.97 1.40
C HIS A 34 -28.45 4.37 2.58
N ASP A 35 -28.21 4.82 3.82
CA ASP A 35 -28.91 4.36 5.02
C ASP A 35 -29.07 5.47 6.08
N PRO A 36 -29.80 6.55 5.74
CA PRO A 36 -29.96 7.70 6.63
C PRO A 36 -30.84 7.40 7.86
N GLU A 37 -31.73 6.42 7.75
CA GLU A 37 -32.69 6.03 8.81
C GLU A 37 -32.04 5.14 9.88
N SER A 38 -30.92 4.48 9.56
CA SER A 38 -30.23 3.63 10.52
C SER A 38 -29.60 4.43 11.66
N THR A 39 -29.79 3.95 12.86
CA THR A 39 -29.16 4.50 14.09
C THR A 39 -27.81 3.84 14.39
N GLU A 40 -27.41 2.84 13.61
CA GLU A 40 -26.18 2.10 13.80
C GLU A 40 -24.95 2.98 13.52
N VAL A 41 -24.14 3.20 14.53
CA VAL A 41 -22.89 3.99 14.41
C VAL A 41 -21.83 3.24 13.60
N LYS A 42 -21.76 1.91 13.78
CA LYS A 42 -20.78 1.03 13.13
C LYS A 42 -21.44 0.11 12.14
N THR A 43 -21.03 0.22 10.88
CA THR A 43 -21.42 -0.71 9.81
C THR A 43 -20.22 -1.45 9.28
N VAL A 44 -20.37 -2.75 9.04
CA VAL A 44 -19.30 -3.63 8.55
C VAL A 44 -19.68 -4.19 7.18
N TYR A 45 -18.84 -3.95 6.19
CA TYR A 45 -19.02 -4.45 4.83
C TYR A 45 -17.96 -5.47 4.48
N ARG A 46 -18.36 -6.46 3.69
CA ARG A 46 -17.50 -7.50 3.14
C ARG A 46 -17.71 -7.62 1.64
N LEU A 47 -16.75 -8.20 0.94
CA LEU A 47 -16.83 -8.45 -0.50
C LEU A 47 -17.61 -9.74 -0.75
N LEU A 48 -18.74 -9.63 -1.44
CA LEU A 48 -19.61 -10.73 -1.80
C LEU A 48 -19.75 -10.82 -3.32
N GLU A 49 -19.99 -12.02 -3.82
CA GLU A 49 -20.42 -12.25 -5.20
C GLU A 49 -21.86 -11.72 -5.37
N GLU A 50 -22.12 -11.00 -6.48
CA GLU A 50 -23.32 -10.18 -6.68
C GLU A 50 -24.63 -10.99 -6.64
N ASN A 51 -24.66 -12.17 -7.25
CA ASN A 51 -25.89 -12.95 -7.41
C ASN A 51 -26.12 -13.94 -6.28
N THR A 52 -25.07 -14.60 -5.84
CA THR A 52 -25.16 -15.68 -4.83
C THR A 52 -24.88 -15.19 -3.42
N HIS A 53 -24.41 -13.97 -3.26
CA HIS A 53 -23.96 -13.37 -2.00
C HIS A 53 -22.90 -14.23 -1.28
N ARG A 54 -22.19 -15.08 -2.02
CA ARG A 54 -21.09 -15.87 -1.47
C ARG A 54 -19.92 -14.96 -1.15
N LEU A 55 -19.34 -15.11 0.04
CA LEU A 55 -18.18 -14.36 0.47
C LEU A 55 -16.99 -14.61 -0.48
N LEU A 56 -16.43 -13.55 -1.06
CA LEU A 56 -15.26 -13.62 -1.90
C LEU A 56 -14.00 -13.94 -1.08
N THR A 57 -13.84 -13.23 0.04
CA THR A 57 -12.74 -13.42 0.99
C THR A 57 -13.14 -12.87 2.35
N ASP A 58 -12.67 -13.51 3.41
CA ASP A 58 -12.80 -13.03 4.80
C ASP A 58 -11.66 -12.08 5.21
N ARG A 59 -10.65 -11.94 4.35
CA ARG A 59 -9.42 -11.19 4.64
C ARG A 59 -9.52 -9.69 4.40
N VAL A 60 -10.58 -9.20 3.78
CA VAL A 60 -10.81 -7.77 3.56
C VAL A 60 -12.13 -7.36 4.20
N THR A 61 -12.05 -6.47 5.17
CA THR A 61 -13.20 -5.96 5.90
C THR A 61 -13.19 -4.43 5.90
N PHE A 62 -14.31 -3.84 5.52
CA PHE A 62 -14.52 -2.40 5.59
C PHE A 62 -15.41 -2.08 6.79
N ILE A 63 -14.96 -1.18 7.65
CA ILE A 63 -15.67 -0.70 8.82
C ILE A 63 -15.92 0.78 8.63
N PHE A 64 -17.18 1.19 8.75
CA PHE A 64 -17.58 2.58 8.68
C PHE A 64 -18.14 2.99 10.02
N LEU A 65 -17.65 4.11 10.54
CA LEU A 65 -18.06 4.71 11.81
C LEU A 65 -18.69 6.06 11.53
N GLU A 66 -20.01 6.14 11.55
CA GLU A 66 -20.78 7.37 11.31
C GLU A 66 -21.00 8.11 12.64
N LEU A 67 -20.04 8.93 13.04
CA LEU A 67 -20.06 9.62 14.35
C LEU A 67 -21.30 10.48 14.61
N PRO A 68 -21.96 11.13 13.64
CA PRO A 68 -23.21 11.87 13.90
C PRO A 68 -24.34 11.00 14.46
N LYS A 69 -24.35 9.69 14.16
CA LYS A 69 -25.34 8.74 14.69
C LYS A 69 -25.12 8.42 16.19
N PHE A 70 -23.92 8.64 16.72
CA PHE A 70 -23.64 8.46 18.14
C PHE A 70 -24.20 9.63 18.96
N GLN A 71 -25.19 9.37 19.83
CA GLN A 71 -25.92 10.39 20.57
C GLN A 71 -25.70 10.35 22.09
N LYS A 72 -24.95 9.36 22.61
CA LYS A 72 -24.68 9.26 24.05
C LYS A 72 -23.83 10.44 24.55
N ARG A 73 -24.16 10.90 25.75
CA ARG A 73 -23.38 11.89 26.49
C ARG A 73 -22.32 11.20 27.34
N LEU A 74 -21.41 11.98 27.92
CA LEU A 74 -20.36 11.46 28.79
C LEU A 74 -20.92 10.69 30.00
N GLU A 75 -22.02 11.18 30.58
CA GLU A 75 -22.71 10.58 31.71
C GLU A 75 -23.43 9.26 31.39
N ASP A 76 -23.71 9.01 30.10
CA ASP A 76 -24.38 7.81 29.61
C ASP A 76 -23.40 6.68 29.24
N LEU A 77 -22.08 6.96 29.34
CA LEU A 77 -21.06 5.95 29.05
C LEU A 77 -20.90 4.99 30.25
N ASP A 78 -21.06 3.71 30.00
CA ASP A 78 -21.00 2.65 31.01
C ASP A 78 -19.64 1.93 31.09
N GLY A 79 -18.60 2.53 30.49
CA GLY A 79 -17.25 1.98 30.41
C GLY A 79 -16.97 1.12 29.17
N ASP A 80 -17.91 1.02 28.24
CA ASP A 80 -17.67 0.40 26.95
C ASP A 80 -16.58 1.16 26.17
N ILE A 81 -15.54 0.45 25.74
CA ILE A 81 -14.39 1.04 25.08
C ILE A 81 -14.77 1.62 23.73
N LEU A 82 -15.64 0.96 22.98
CA LEU A 82 -16.03 1.39 21.64
C LEU A 82 -16.87 2.66 21.70
N GLU A 83 -17.83 2.73 22.64
CA GLU A 83 -18.61 3.93 22.87
C GLU A 83 -17.75 5.11 23.36
N GLY A 84 -16.81 4.83 24.26
CA GLY A 84 -15.83 5.82 24.69
C GLY A 84 -14.97 6.34 23.52
N MET A 85 -14.60 5.48 22.57
CA MET A 85 -13.89 5.89 21.34
C MET A 85 -14.78 6.76 20.44
N TYR A 86 -16.06 6.40 20.24
CA TYR A 86 -16.99 7.24 19.46
C TYR A 86 -17.16 8.62 20.11
N PHE A 87 -17.30 8.65 21.43
CA PHE A 87 -17.40 9.89 22.18
C PHE A 87 -16.14 10.76 22.00
N CYS A 88 -14.95 10.18 22.15
CA CYS A 88 -13.68 10.87 21.94
C CYS A 88 -13.57 11.42 20.52
N PHE A 89 -13.79 10.60 19.49
CA PHE A 89 -13.67 11.06 18.11
C PHE A 89 -14.67 12.16 17.75
N LYS A 90 -15.90 12.07 18.26
CA LYS A 90 -16.93 13.08 18.02
C LYS A 90 -16.64 14.41 18.72
N ASN A 91 -16.05 14.35 19.91
CA ASN A 91 -15.91 15.52 20.80
C ASN A 91 -14.45 15.98 20.97
N MET A 92 -13.48 15.36 20.32
CA MET A 92 -12.05 15.63 20.51
C MET A 92 -11.67 17.11 20.41
N ALA A 93 -12.34 17.86 19.54
CA ALA A 93 -12.06 19.28 19.35
C ALA A 93 -12.39 20.15 20.57
N ILE A 94 -13.27 19.66 21.46
CA ILE A 94 -13.74 20.40 22.67
C ILE A 94 -13.27 19.75 23.97
N LEU A 95 -12.73 18.54 23.92
CA LEU A 95 -12.20 17.85 25.10
C LEU A 95 -10.78 18.38 25.39
N GLY A 96 -10.62 19.15 26.46
CA GLY A 96 -9.32 19.65 26.92
C GLY A 96 -8.49 18.57 27.64
N GLU A 97 -9.18 17.76 28.48
CA GLU A 97 -8.57 16.72 29.29
C GLU A 97 -9.38 15.40 29.18
N ARG A 98 -8.71 14.30 29.53
CA ARG A 98 -9.37 12.99 29.53
C ARG A 98 -10.41 12.91 30.64
N PRO A 99 -11.70 12.65 30.31
CA PRO A 99 -12.74 12.41 31.31
C PRO A 99 -12.43 11.20 32.21
N GLU A 100 -12.74 11.29 33.49
CA GLU A 100 -12.44 10.24 34.48
C GLU A 100 -13.12 8.89 34.14
N VAL A 101 -14.30 8.91 33.53
CA VAL A 101 -15.04 7.72 33.12
C VAL A 101 -14.28 6.90 32.05
N LEU A 102 -13.38 7.51 31.30
CA LEU A 102 -12.59 6.86 30.27
C LEU A 102 -11.30 6.26 30.85
N THR A 103 -11.43 5.19 31.62
CA THR A 103 -10.34 4.58 32.40
C THR A 103 -9.37 3.74 31.60
N HIS A 104 -9.77 3.17 30.46
CA HIS A 104 -8.95 2.26 29.69
C HIS A 104 -7.70 2.95 29.10
N GLN A 105 -6.57 2.25 29.07
CA GLN A 105 -5.27 2.79 28.60
C GLN A 105 -5.29 3.38 27.18
N ILE A 106 -6.17 2.90 26.30
CA ILE A 106 -6.29 3.40 24.94
C ILE A 106 -6.64 4.90 24.94
N PHE A 107 -7.45 5.35 25.91
CA PHE A 107 -7.82 6.76 26.01
C PHE A 107 -6.66 7.65 26.40
N SER A 108 -5.75 7.18 27.27
CA SER A 108 -4.51 7.90 27.56
C SER A 108 -3.71 8.16 26.28
N LYS A 109 -3.55 7.16 25.43
CA LYS A 109 -2.85 7.32 24.15
C LYS A 109 -3.58 8.25 23.17
N ILE A 110 -4.91 8.20 23.13
CA ILE A 110 -5.71 9.11 22.29
C ILE A 110 -5.49 10.56 22.75
N PHE A 111 -5.49 10.81 24.05
CA PHE A 111 -5.28 12.17 24.61
C PHE A 111 -3.83 12.64 24.46
N GLU A 112 -2.82 11.78 24.64
CA GLU A 112 -1.43 12.13 24.34
C GLU A 112 -1.25 12.57 22.88
N VAL A 113 -1.87 11.87 21.94
CA VAL A 113 -1.84 12.27 20.53
C VAL A 113 -2.61 13.57 20.30
N SER A 114 -3.75 13.78 21.00
CA SER A 114 -4.55 14.99 20.86
C SER A 114 -3.88 16.23 21.44
N GLU A 115 -3.00 16.10 22.43
CA GLU A 115 -2.19 17.23 22.92
C GLU A 115 -1.35 17.85 21.81
N LEU A 116 -0.85 17.06 20.87
CA LEU A 116 -0.20 17.56 19.65
C LEU A 116 -1.14 18.45 18.82
N TYR A 117 -2.45 18.17 18.85
CA TYR A 117 -3.46 18.99 18.18
C TYR A 117 -3.87 20.25 18.96
N ASN A 118 -3.72 20.22 20.29
CA ASN A 118 -3.98 21.38 21.17
C ASN A 118 -2.81 22.39 21.21
N MET A 119 -1.68 22.06 20.59
CA MET A 119 -0.64 23.04 20.33
C MET A 119 -1.20 24.20 19.51
N ASP A 120 -0.68 25.41 19.74
CA ASP A 120 -1.03 26.53 18.89
C ASP A 120 -0.88 26.17 17.40
N LYS A 121 -1.71 26.78 16.57
CA LYS A 121 -1.79 26.45 15.15
C LYS A 121 -0.43 26.49 14.45
N VAL A 122 0.42 27.44 14.81
CA VAL A 122 1.73 27.63 14.19
C VAL A 122 2.68 26.49 14.54
N THR A 123 2.70 26.06 15.80
CA THR A 123 3.52 24.94 16.28
C THR A 123 3.02 23.62 15.71
N ARG A 124 1.71 23.40 15.73
CA ARG A 124 1.07 22.23 15.13
C ARG A 124 1.36 22.12 13.63
N ASP A 125 1.17 23.21 12.88
CA ASP A 125 1.42 23.23 11.44
C ASP A 125 2.89 22.95 11.13
N LYS A 126 3.84 23.43 11.96
CA LYS A 126 5.26 23.11 11.84
C LYS A 126 5.53 21.61 12.07
N VAL A 127 4.95 21.02 13.12
CA VAL A 127 5.13 19.57 13.42
C VAL A 127 4.52 18.73 12.32
N LEU A 128 3.29 19.02 11.91
CA LEU A 128 2.61 18.30 10.83
C LEU A 128 3.34 18.46 9.50
N HIS A 129 3.80 19.67 9.17
CA HIS A 129 4.57 19.93 7.96
C HIS A 129 5.88 19.17 7.98
N LYS A 130 6.60 19.14 9.10
CA LYS A 130 7.83 18.37 9.25
C LYS A 130 7.57 16.87 9.04
N MET A 131 6.54 16.31 9.67
CA MET A 131 6.17 14.90 9.52
C MET A 131 5.77 14.55 8.08
N THR A 132 5.01 15.43 7.41
CA THR A 132 4.61 15.26 6.01
C THR A 132 5.82 15.34 5.09
N THR A 133 6.67 16.36 5.27
CA THR A 133 7.89 16.56 4.47
C THR A 133 8.86 15.38 4.59
N GLU A 134 9.10 14.86 5.80
CA GLU A 134 9.95 13.68 5.99
C GLU A 134 9.38 12.41 5.36
N ARG A 135 8.07 12.26 5.38
CA ARG A 135 7.38 11.14 4.73
C ARG A 135 7.45 11.25 3.21
N ASP A 136 7.18 12.44 2.70
CA ASP A 136 7.20 12.70 1.25
C ASP A 136 8.63 12.57 0.70
N LEU A 137 9.63 13.04 1.42
CA LEU A 137 11.02 12.88 1.05
C LEU A 137 11.43 11.40 1.00
N ARG A 138 11.02 10.60 2.00
CA ARG A 138 11.26 9.15 1.99
C ARG A 138 10.58 8.46 0.82
N ASN A 139 9.34 8.83 0.52
CA ASN A 139 8.60 8.28 -0.61
C ASN A 139 9.25 8.65 -1.94
N GLN A 140 9.69 9.91 -2.11
CA GLN A 140 10.41 10.37 -3.31
C GLN A 140 11.74 9.63 -3.49
N MET A 141 12.51 9.46 -2.41
CA MET A 141 13.76 8.71 -2.46
C MET A 141 13.54 7.22 -2.80
N ALA A 142 12.51 6.60 -2.25
CA ALA A 142 12.15 5.22 -2.56
C ALA A 142 11.72 5.06 -4.02
N TRP A 143 10.98 6.03 -4.55
CA TRP A 143 10.54 6.04 -5.95
C TRP A 143 11.71 6.24 -6.92
N ALA A 144 12.56 7.25 -6.66
CA ALA A 144 13.76 7.51 -7.46
C ALA A 144 14.72 6.30 -7.47
N ARG A 145 14.87 5.62 -6.33
CA ARG A 145 15.68 4.40 -6.26
C ARG A 145 15.10 3.26 -7.11
N LYS A 146 13.79 3.11 -7.10
CA LYS A 146 13.10 2.07 -7.91
C LYS A 146 13.28 2.36 -9.39
N GLU A 147 13.08 3.60 -9.82
CA GLU A 147 13.25 4.05 -11.19
C GLU A 147 14.68 3.83 -11.69
N ALA A 148 15.68 4.23 -10.90
CA ALA A 148 17.10 4.01 -11.23
C ALA A 148 17.47 2.51 -11.37
N ILE A 149 16.87 1.63 -10.55
CA ILE A 149 17.06 0.17 -10.68
C ILE A 149 16.43 -0.34 -11.98
N GLU A 150 15.22 0.11 -12.31
CA GLU A 150 14.50 -0.30 -13.53
C GLU A 150 15.26 0.17 -14.79
N GLU A 151 15.75 1.41 -14.80
CA GLU A 151 16.58 1.95 -15.88
C GLU A 151 17.89 1.15 -16.02
N GLY A 152 18.64 0.94 -14.94
CA GLY A 152 19.89 0.18 -14.97
C GLY A 152 19.71 -1.26 -15.45
N LEU A 153 18.60 -1.91 -15.07
CA LEU A 153 18.23 -3.24 -15.59
C LEU A 153 17.88 -3.22 -17.09
N ALA A 154 17.19 -2.18 -17.54
CA ALA A 154 16.85 -2.02 -18.96
C ALA A 154 18.10 -1.77 -19.82
N GLU A 155 18.98 -0.88 -19.37
CA GLU A 155 20.26 -0.58 -20.02
C GLU A 155 21.17 -1.82 -20.07
N GLY A 156 21.39 -2.49 -18.93
CA GLY A 156 22.21 -3.71 -18.88
C GLY A 156 21.69 -4.84 -19.76
N ARG A 157 20.35 -4.98 -19.88
CA ARG A 157 19.74 -5.93 -20.82
C ARG A 157 19.94 -5.52 -22.28
N ALA A 158 19.89 -4.22 -22.58
CA ALA A 158 20.10 -3.71 -23.93
C ALA A 158 21.57 -3.89 -24.37
N GLU A 159 22.51 -3.53 -23.49
CA GLU A 159 23.95 -3.70 -23.72
C GLU A 159 24.31 -5.18 -23.89
N GLY A 160 23.92 -6.06 -22.97
CA GLY A 160 24.20 -7.49 -23.07
C GLY A 160 23.62 -8.14 -24.32
N ARG A 161 22.44 -7.67 -24.80
CA ARG A 161 21.89 -8.13 -26.09
C ARG A 161 22.69 -7.61 -27.28
N ALA A 162 23.20 -6.38 -27.21
CA ALA A 162 24.00 -5.79 -28.28
C ALA A 162 25.35 -6.48 -28.38
N GLU A 163 26.03 -6.69 -27.25
CA GLU A 163 27.31 -7.40 -27.17
C GLU A 163 27.18 -8.85 -27.65
N GLY A 164 26.21 -9.63 -27.11
CA GLY A 164 26.02 -11.00 -27.54
C GLY A 164 25.67 -11.15 -29.03
N ARG A 165 24.96 -10.17 -29.63
CA ARG A 165 24.74 -10.14 -31.08
C ARG A 165 26.01 -9.80 -31.88
N ALA A 166 26.86 -8.93 -31.35
CA ALA A 166 28.11 -8.56 -32.01
C ALA A 166 29.11 -9.74 -31.99
N GLU A 167 29.27 -10.37 -30.83
CA GLU A 167 30.10 -11.55 -30.64
C GLU A 167 29.63 -12.73 -31.51
N GLY A 168 28.35 -13.11 -31.43
CA GLY A 168 27.81 -14.20 -32.25
C GLY A 168 27.93 -13.95 -33.76
N ARG A 169 27.86 -12.67 -34.24
CA ARG A 169 28.09 -12.35 -35.62
C ARG A 169 29.59 -12.44 -35.99
N ALA A 170 30.49 -12.09 -35.07
CA ALA A 170 31.91 -12.17 -35.29
C ALA A 170 32.38 -13.65 -35.35
N GLU A 171 31.92 -14.46 -34.41
CA GLU A 171 32.20 -15.89 -34.35
C GLU A 171 31.64 -16.62 -35.58
N GLY A 172 30.37 -16.43 -35.92
CA GLY A 172 29.77 -17.07 -37.09
C GLY A 172 30.43 -16.67 -38.41
N ARG A 173 30.95 -15.42 -38.53
CA ARG A 173 31.75 -15.03 -39.70
C ARG A 173 33.14 -15.68 -39.71
N ALA A 174 33.76 -15.86 -38.55
CA ALA A 174 35.06 -16.51 -38.46
C ALA A 174 34.95 -18.02 -38.79
N GLU A 175 33.96 -18.68 -38.23
CA GLU A 175 33.68 -20.11 -38.50
C GLU A 175 33.33 -20.35 -39.98
N GLY A 176 32.38 -19.58 -40.54
CA GLY A 176 32.00 -19.72 -41.94
C GLY A 176 33.16 -19.45 -42.92
N ARG A 177 34.11 -18.54 -42.58
CA ARG A 177 35.31 -18.36 -43.38
C ARG A 177 36.32 -19.51 -43.25
N ALA A 178 36.39 -20.14 -42.06
CA ALA A 178 37.27 -21.26 -41.83
C ALA A 178 36.72 -22.49 -42.58
N GLU A 179 35.44 -22.79 -42.47
CA GLU A 179 34.77 -23.87 -43.17
C GLU A 179 34.88 -23.73 -44.70
N GLY A 180 34.51 -22.55 -45.24
CA GLY A 180 34.60 -22.30 -46.67
C GLY A 180 36.03 -22.40 -47.23
N ARG A 181 37.08 -22.13 -46.41
CA ARG A 181 38.47 -22.36 -46.85
C ARG A 181 38.83 -23.85 -46.88
N VAL A 182 38.29 -24.65 -45.97
CA VAL A 182 38.50 -26.11 -45.92
C VAL A 182 37.78 -26.75 -47.07
N GLU A 183 36.52 -26.43 -47.30
CA GLU A 183 35.72 -26.98 -48.43
C GLU A 183 36.33 -26.62 -49.78
N GLY A 184 36.67 -25.35 -50.03
CA GLY A 184 37.32 -24.93 -51.29
C GLY A 184 38.68 -25.55 -51.53
N ARG A 185 39.41 -25.94 -50.46
CA ARG A 185 40.65 -26.74 -50.63
C ARG A 185 40.40 -28.20 -51.00
N VAL A 186 39.33 -28.79 -50.50
CA VAL A 186 38.96 -30.17 -50.79
C VAL A 186 38.44 -30.26 -52.22
N GLU A 187 37.56 -29.39 -52.65
CA GLU A 187 37.02 -29.30 -54.00
C GLU A 187 38.10 -29.04 -55.04
N GLY A 188 38.98 -28.06 -54.82
CA GLY A 188 40.09 -27.75 -55.74
C GLY A 188 41.14 -28.88 -55.87
N ARG A 189 41.19 -29.81 -54.90
CA ARG A 189 42.01 -31.04 -55.04
C ARG A 189 41.31 -32.15 -55.81
N ALA A 190 39.98 -32.18 -55.81
CA ALA A 190 39.21 -33.18 -56.53
C ALA A 190 39.18 -32.91 -58.06
N GLU A 191 39.29 -31.66 -58.47
CA GLU A 191 39.28 -31.26 -59.88
C GLU A 191 40.68 -31.38 -60.58
N THR A 192 41.73 -31.75 -59.86
CA THR A 192 43.12 -31.78 -60.42
C THR A 192 43.60 -33.25 -60.64
N ILE A 193 42.73 -34.25 -60.58
CA ILE A 193 42.96 -35.67 -60.97
C ILE A 193 42.14 -35.98 -62.21
#